data_ceebeaff85b0acbef0dee25b1c173dad
#
_entry.id   ceebeaff85b0acbef0dee25b1c173dad
#
_cell.length_a   1.000
_cell.length_b   1.000
_cell.length_c   1.000
_cell.angle_alpha   90.00
_cell.angle_beta   90.00
_cell.angle_gamma   90.00
#
_symmetry.space_group_name_H-M   'P 1'
#
loop_
_entity.id
_entity.type
_entity.pdbx_description
1 polymer ?
#
loop_
_entity_poly.entity_id
_entity_poly.type
_entity_poly.pdbx_seq_one_letter_code
_entity_poly.pdbx_strand_id
1 'polypeptide(L)'
;MAKVTDKDRGWKRLQALAQQLASQDVHVKVGVLDDGRAGSEVRDGITNGELAVMMEFGTRNAPARSWIGRTFDQKRAEVQADMQRLLGHLVDGKITIDKALNVLGAKYSAEVKNTVTQGEQIPPPNAPSTLARKMAKTRAGAANAARTLIDTGRMIGAVTWATFGSGK
;
A
#
# COMPACT_ATOMS: atom_id res chain seq x y z
N MET A 1 50.52 14.02 27.93
CA MET A 1 49.88 13.39 26.77
C MET A 1 48.40 13.39 26.98
N ALA A 2 47.63 14.09 26.16
CA ALA A 2 46.17 14.09 26.24
C ALA A 2 45.62 12.76 25.74
N LYS A 3 44.88 12.06 26.57
CA LYS A 3 44.22 10.79 26.21
C LYS A 3 42.94 11.11 25.42
N VAL A 4 43.00 10.99 24.11
CA VAL A 4 41.80 11.09 23.26
C VAL A 4 40.93 9.85 23.52
N THR A 5 39.82 10.06 24.20
CA THR A 5 38.81 8.98 24.41
C THR A 5 37.77 9.18 23.34
N ASP A 6 37.87 8.44 22.26
CA ASP A 6 36.80 8.36 21.24
C ASP A 6 35.63 7.55 21.80
N LYS A 7 34.53 8.23 22.07
CA LYS A 7 33.26 7.60 22.49
C LYS A 7 32.32 7.49 21.29
N ASP A 8 32.77 6.79 20.25
CA ASP A 8 31.93 6.56 19.09
C ASP A 8 30.83 5.53 19.39
N ARG A 9 29.76 6.01 20.04
CA ARG A 9 28.52 5.21 20.24
C ARG A 9 27.67 5.15 18.96
N GLY A 10 27.90 6.03 17.98
CA GLY A 10 27.12 6.12 16.75
C GLY A 10 27.53 5.04 15.74
N TRP A 11 28.82 4.81 15.56
CA TRP A 11 29.34 3.84 14.61
C TRP A 11 28.89 2.40 14.87
N LYS A 12 29.02 1.94 16.10
CA LYS A 12 28.56 0.60 16.50
C LYS A 12 27.06 0.39 16.22
N ARG A 13 26.29 1.42 16.47
CA ARG A 13 24.84 1.39 16.21
C ARG A 13 24.55 1.35 14.72
N LEU A 14 25.23 2.18 13.92
CA LEU A 14 25.09 2.18 12.47
C LEU A 14 25.47 0.82 11.88
N GLN A 15 26.55 0.19 12.35
CA GLN A 15 26.94 -1.14 11.93
C GLN A 15 25.88 -2.19 12.29
N ALA A 16 25.34 -2.16 13.51
CA ALA A 16 24.28 -3.08 13.93
C ALA A 16 23.02 -2.90 13.10
N LEU A 17 22.60 -1.66 12.82
CA LEU A 17 21.46 -1.35 11.95
C LEU A 17 21.72 -1.86 10.52
N ALA A 18 22.88 -1.61 9.95
CA ALA A 18 23.24 -2.09 8.62
C ALA A 18 23.25 -3.62 8.54
N GLN A 19 23.80 -4.30 9.56
CA GLN A 19 23.74 -5.76 9.66
C GLN A 19 22.30 -6.27 9.74
N GLN A 20 21.47 -5.67 10.56
CA GLN A 20 20.07 -6.06 10.69
C GLN A 20 19.31 -5.89 9.37
N LEU A 21 19.49 -4.77 8.67
CA LEU A 21 18.88 -4.52 7.37
C LEU A 21 19.39 -5.47 6.28
N ALA A 22 20.65 -5.88 6.33
CA ALA A 22 21.25 -6.78 5.35
C ALA A 22 20.95 -8.26 5.61
N SER A 23 20.82 -8.66 6.87
CA SER A 23 20.63 -10.08 7.27
C SER A 23 19.18 -10.52 7.31
N GLN A 24 18.24 -9.58 7.39
CA GLN A 24 16.81 -9.84 7.47
C GLN A 24 16.15 -9.24 6.23
N ASP A 25 15.20 -9.93 5.65
CA ASP A 25 14.40 -9.42 4.54
C ASP A 25 13.41 -8.35 5.04
N VAL A 26 13.99 -7.17 5.38
CA VAL A 26 13.27 -6.05 5.99
C VAL A 26 12.46 -5.33 4.93
N HIS A 27 11.15 -5.54 4.96
CA HIS A 27 10.25 -4.86 4.02
C HIS A 27 8.84 -4.69 4.57
N VAL A 28 8.05 -3.83 3.91
CA VAL A 28 6.61 -3.69 4.13
C VAL A 28 5.87 -3.99 2.83
N LYS A 29 4.83 -4.81 2.91
CA LYS A 29 3.90 -5.06 1.81
C LYS A 29 2.63 -4.26 2.04
N VAL A 30 2.15 -3.61 0.99
CA VAL A 30 0.90 -2.83 1.00
C VAL A 30 0.01 -3.33 -0.14
N GLY A 31 -1.24 -3.60 0.16
CA GLY A 31 -2.20 -4.09 -0.83
C GLY A 31 -3.34 -4.86 -0.19
N VAL A 32 -4.01 -5.68 -0.96
CA VAL A 32 -4.99 -6.65 -0.44
C VAL A 32 -4.22 -7.91 -0.07
N LEU A 33 -3.85 -8.01 1.20
CA LEU A 33 -3.05 -9.11 1.74
C LEU A 33 -3.96 -10.19 2.31
N ASP A 34 -3.44 -11.43 2.37
CA ASP A 34 -4.15 -12.56 2.98
C ASP A 34 -4.10 -12.48 4.51
N ASP A 35 -4.95 -11.63 5.07
CA ASP A 35 -5.12 -11.37 6.51
C ASP A 35 -6.51 -11.82 7.02
N GLY A 36 -7.18 -12.72 6.28
CA GLY A 36 -8.56 -13.12 6.52
C GLY A 36 -9.59 -12.19 5.87
N ARG A 37 -9.23 -10.95 5.54
CA ARG A 37 -10.12 -10.01 4.81
C ARG A 37 -10.04 -10.22 3.31
N ALA A 38 -8.85 -10.56 2.79
CA ALA A 38 -8.64 -10.88 1.39
C ALA A 38 -9.40 -12.14 0.97
N GLY A 39 -9.53 -13.11 1.87
CA GLY A 39 -10.28 -14.35 1.65
C GLY A 39 -11.80 -14.21 1.72
N SER A 40 -12.33 -13.05 2.13
CA SER A 40 -13.77 -12.84 2.18
C SER A 40 -14.37 -12.84 0.78
N GLU A 41 -15.36 -13.70 0.56
CA GLU A 41 -16.09 -13.75 -0.69
C GLU A 41 -16.83 -12.42 -0.96
N VAL A 42 -16.68 -11.90 -2.16
CA VAL A 42 -17.35 -10.68 -2.61
C VAL A 42 -18.61 -11.03 -3.38
N ARG A 43 -18.48 -11.97 -4.32
CA ARG A 43 -19.55 -12.39 -5.21
C ARG A 43 -19.16 -13.63 -5.98
N ASP A 44 -20.08 -14.57 -6.13
CA ASP A 44 -19.96 -15.73 -7.02
C ASP A 44 -18.66 -16.56 -6.77
N GLY A 45 -18.27 -16.72 -5.50
CA GLY A 45 -17.04 -17.43 -5.10
C GLY A 45 -15.74 -16.63 -5.25
N ILE A 46 -15.78 -15.39 -5.73
CA ILE A 46 -14.59 -14.54 -5.91
C ILE A 46 -14.25 -13.85 -4.58
N THR A 47 -13.02 -13.99 -4.15
CA THR A 47 -12.49 -13.32 -2.95
C THR A 47 -12.08 -11.87 -3.24
N ASN A 48 -11.89 -11.07 -2.17
CA ASN A 48 -11.36 -9.70 -2.31
C ASN A 48 -9.95 -9.69 -2.93
N GLY A 49 -9.11 -10.68 -2.59
CA GLY A 49 -7.77 -10.81 -3.15
C GLY A 49 -7.79 -11.09 -4.65
N GLU A 50 -8.59 -12.08 -5.08
CA GLU A 50 -8.76 -12.40 -6.50
C GLU A 50 -9.34 -11.22 -7.29
N LEU A 51 -10.33 -10.54 -6.73
CA LEU A 51 -10.90 -9.35 -7.34
C LEU A 51 -9.85 -8.24 -7.49
N ALA A 52 -9.01 -8.02 -6.49
CA ALA A 52 -7.94 -7.03 -6.53
C ALA A 52 -6.94 -7.34 -7.65
N VAL A 53 -6.52 -8.60 -7.78
CA VAL A 53 -5.63 -9.08 -8.86
C VAL A 53 -6.28 -8.90 -10.23
N MET A 54 -7.55 -9.30 -10.38
CA MET A 54 -8.30 -9.14 -11.63
C MET A 54 -8.42 -7.67 -12.04
N MET A 55 -8.61 -6.77 -11.08
CA MET A 55 -8.69 -5.33 -11.37
C MET A 55 -7.32 -4.75 -11.70
N GLU A 56 -6.28 -5.12 -10.99
CA GLU A 56 -4.92 -4.61 -11.21
C GLU A 56 -4.38 -5.01 -12.60
N PHE A 57 -4.50 -6.30 -12.93
CA PHE A 57 -3.87 -6.87 -14.13
C PHE A 57 -4.86 -7.11 -15.29
N GLY A 58 -6.13 -6.98 -15.04
CA GLY A 58 -7.17 -7.31 -16.00
C GLY A 58 -7.44 -8.80 -16.10
N THR A 59 -8.41 -9.15 -16.95
CA THR A 59 -8.78 -10.52 -17.30
C THR A 59 -9.03 -10.61 -18.80
N ARG A 60 -9.31 -11.81 -19.32
CA ARG A 60 -9.70 -11.99 -20.74
C ARG A 60 -10.87 -11.07 -21.15
N ASN A 61 -11.80 -10.80 -20.21
CA ASN A 61 -13.05 -10.09 -20.48
C ASN A 61 -13.12 -8.69 -19.86
N ALA A 62 -12.12 -8.28 -19.08
CA ALA A 62 -12.08 -6.97 -18.42
C ALA A 62 -10.67 -6.37 -18.53
N PRO A 63 -10.57 -5.10 -18.95
CA PRO A 63 -9.27 -4.45 -19.06
C PRO A 63 -8.64 -4.24 -17.68
N ALA A 64 -7.30 -4.21 -17.65
CA ALA A 64 -6.53 -3.84 -16.47
C ALA A 64 -6.86 -2.42 -16.01
N ARG A 65 -6.96 -2.23 -14.73
CA ARG A 65 -7.12 -0.94 -14.05
C ARG A 65 -6.14 -0.88 -12.91
N SER A 66 -4.85 -0.70 -13.24
CA SER A 66 -3.78 -0.66 -12.25
C SER A 66 -4.02 0.51 -11.28
N TRP A 67 -4.41 0.19 -10.09
CA TRP A 67 -4.73 1.15 -9.02
C TRP A 67 -3.67 1.18 -7.93
N ILE A 68 -3.10 0.02 -7.62
CA ILE A 68 -1.98 -0.09 -6.67
C ILE A 68 -0.71 0.40 -7.35
N GLY A 69 -0.36 -0.16 -8.53
CA GLY A 69 0.82 0.24 -9.29
C GLY A 69 0.82 1.73 -9.61
N ARG A 70 -0.31 2.26 -10.12
CA ARG A 70 -0.46 3.69 -10.38
C ARG A 70 -0.20 4.56 -9.15
N THR A 71 -0.69 4.16 -7.97
CA THR A 71 -0.45 4.90 -6.73
C THR A 71 1.04 5.01 -6.45
N PHE A 72 1.76 3.90 -6.51
CA PHE A 72 3.20 3.89 -6.25
C PHE A 72 4.01 4.60 -7.34
N ASP A 73 3.60 4.52 -8.60
CA ASP A 73 4.25 5.27 -9.69
C ASP A 73 4.10 6.79 -9.49
N GLN A 74 2.91 7.25 -9.16
CA GLN A 74 2.65 8.66 -8.88
C GLN A 74 3.33 9.16 -7.61
N LYS A 75 3.46 8.32 -6.60
CA LYS A 75 4.02 8.65 -5.30
C LYS A 75 5.51 8.26 -5.14
N ARG A 76 6.17 7.82 -6.20
CA ARG A 76 7.56 7.31 -6.15
C ARG A 76 8.51 8.26 -5.43
N ALA A 77 8.50 9.54 -5.78
CA ALA A 77 9.37 10.54 -5.16
C ALA A 77 9.03 10.74 -3.66
N GLU A 78 7.75 10.71 -3.31
CA GLU A 78 7.28 10.83 -1.93
C GLU A 78 7.69 9.61 -1.10
N VAL A 79 7.55 8.39 -1.66
CA VAL A 79 8.02 7.15 -1.03
C VAL A 79 9.51 7.25 -0.72
N GLN A 80 10.34 7.67 -1.69
CA GLN A 80 11.78 7.81 -1.49
C GLN A 80 12.11 8.83 -0.41
N ALA A 81 11.46 9.99 -0.41
CA ALA A 81 11.68 11.02 0.61
C ALA A 81 11.28 10.54 2.02
N ASP A 82 10.17 9.84 2.14
CA ASP A 82 9.74 9.26 3.42
C ASP A 82 10.72 8.19 3.92
N MET A 83 11.18 7.31 3.03
CA MET A 83 12.18 6.29 3.38
C MET A 83 13.49 6.93 3.85
N GLN A 84 13.98 7.96 3.16
CA GLN A 84 15.19 8.69 3.56
C GLN A 84 15.02 9.35 4.93
N ARG A 85 13.89 10.00 5.17
CA ARG A 85 13.57 10.64 6.46
C ARG A 85 13.51 9.63 7.60
N LEU A 86 12.83 8.51 7.39
CA LEU A 86 12.72 7.45 8.39
C LEU A 86 14.07 6.77 8.64
N LEU A 87 14.89 6.57 7.61
CA LEU A 87 16.25 6.07 7.76
C LEU A 87 17.10 7.03 8.63
N GLY A 88 16.99 8.34 8.43
CA GLY A 88 17.61 9.32 9.31
C GLY A 88 17.18 9.16 10.77
N HIS A 89 15.88 8.99 11.04
CA HIS A 89 15.40 8.75 12.39
C HIS A 89 15.84 7.41 12.98
N LEU A 90 16.00 6.37 12.16
CA LEU A 90 16.58 5.08 12.58
C LEU A 90 18.05 5.24 12.99
N VAL A 91 18.86 5.93 12.17
CA VAL A 91 20.27 6.21 12.46
C VAL A 91 20.42 7.03 13.74
N ASP A 92 19.58 8.05 13.93
CA ASP A 92 19.54 8.86 15.15
C ASP A 92 19.00 8.11 16.38
N GLY A 93 18.36 6.95 16.15
CA GLY A 93 17.73 6.17 17.19
C GLY A 93 16.44 6.71 17.76
N LYS A 94 15.79 7.53 17.03
CA LYS A 94 14.51 8.10 17.40
C LYS A 94 13.35 7.11 17.23
N ILE A 95 13.50 6.15 16.34
CA ILE A 95 12.50 5.12 16.05
C ILE A 95 13.15 3.74 15.85
N THR A 96 12.35 2.68 15.90
CA THR A 96 12.74 1.30 15.55
C THR A 96 12.41 1.00 14.09
N ILE A 97 13.00 -0.07 13.54
CA ILE A 97 12.69 -0.56 12.19
C ILE A 97 11.21 -0.88 12.08
N ASP A 98 10.65 -1.61 13.04
CA ASP A 98 9.23 -1.97 13.06
C ASP A 98 8.34 -0.73 12.99
N LYS A 99 8.62 0.28 13.80
CA LYS A 99 7.87 1.55 13.78
C LYS A 99 7.99 2.26 12.43
N ALA A 100 9.18 2.29 11.82
CA ALA A 100 9.39 2.89 10.51
C ALA A 100 8.56 2.19 9.42
N LEU A 101 8.59 0.85 9.39
CA LEU A 101 7.80 0.06 8.44
C LEU A 101 6.30 0.23 8.64
N ASN A 102 5.83 0.27 9.89
CA ASN A 102 4.40 0.49 10.18
C ASN A 102 3.94 1.89 9.75
N VAL A 103 4.76 2.92 9.92
CA VAL A 103 4.45 4.29 9.44
C VAL A 103 4.33 4.30 7.91
N LEU A 104 5.26 3.66 7.19
CA LEU A 104 5.19 3.55 5.73
C LEU A 104 3.93 2.76 5.30
N GLY A 105 3.71 1.60 5.91
CA GLY A 105 2.57 0.74 5.59
C GLY A 105 1.23 1.45 5.78
N ALA A 106 1.05 2.09 6.94
CA ALA A 106 -0.17 2.84 7.25
C ALA A 106 -0.40 3.99 6.26
N LYS A 107 0.65 4.79 5.98
CA LYS A 107 0.56 5.90 5.04
C LYS A 107 0.18 5.42 3.64
N TYR A 108 0.93 4.47 3.09
CA TYR A 108 0.74 4.07 1.69
C TYR A 108 -0.49 3.17 1.48
N SER A 109 -0.96 2.45 2.50
CA SER A 109 -2.28 1.81 2.44
C SER A 109 -3.42 2.83 2.35
N ALA A 110 -3.30 3.96 3.05
CA ALA A 110 -4.24 5.07 2.95
C ALA A 110 -4.17 5.74 1.57
N GLU A 111 -2.95 5.96 1.01
CA GLU A 111 -2.78 6.53 -0.32
C GLU A 111 -3.39 5.65 -1.43
N VAL A 112 -3.23 4.32 -1.34
CA VAL A 112 -3.88 3.38 -2.26
C VAL A 112 -5.41 3.50 -2.18
N LYS A 113 -5.98 3.59 -0.98
CA LYS A 113 -7.42 3.84 -0.78
C LYS A 113 -7.85 5.19 -1.38
N ASN A 114 -7.07 6.24 -1.13
CA ASN A 114 -7.34 7.58 -1.64
C ASN A 114 -7.32 7.66 -3.16
N THR A 115 -6.38 6.98 -3.82
CA THR A 115 -6.31 6.91 -5.29
C THR A 115 -7.63 6.41 -5.88
N VAL A 116 -8.27 5.45 -5.24
CA VAL A 116 -9.55 4.90 -5.73
C VAL A 116 -10.75 5.77 -5.33
N THR A 117 -10.73 6.35 -4.11
CA THR A 117 -11.90 7.06 -3.56
C THR A 117 -11.97 8.53 -3.94
N GLN A 118 -10.83 9.20 -4.06
CA GLN A 118 -10.73 10.64 -4.28
C GLN A 118 -10.06 11.00 -5.60
N GLY A 119 -9.36 10.04 -6.22
CA GLY A 119 -8.61 10.24 -7.45
C GLY A 119 -9.51 10.39 -8.68
N GLU A 120 -8.88 10.82 -9.76
CA GLU A 120 -9.45 10.75 -11.09
C GLU A 120 -9.86 9.31 -11.43
N GLN A 121 -10.79 9.18 -12.37
CA GLN A 121 -11.20 7.85 -12.85
C GLN A 121 -9.96 7.05 -13.27
N ILE A 122 -9.79 5.87 -12.67
CA ILE A 122 -8.71 4.98 -13.06
C ILE A 122 -9.04 4.39 -14.44
N PRO A 123 -8.26 4.70 -15.48
CA PRO A 123 -8.54 4.24 -16.81
C PRO A 123 -8.38 2.71 -16.95
N PRO A 124 -9.06 2.09 -17.91
CA PRO A 124 -10.08 2.67 -18.77
C PRO A 124 -11.42 2.85 -18.03
N PRO A 125 -12.31 3.75 -18.53
CA PRO A 125 -13.60 4.00 -17.90
C PRO A 125 -14.49 2.76 -17.90
N ASN A 126 -15.54 2.78 -17.09
CA ASN A 126 -16.53 1.69 -17.06
C ASN A 126 -17.23 1.55 -18.40
N ALA A 127 -17.46 0.32 -18.85
CA ALA A 127 -18.26 0.04 -20.02
C ALA A 127 -19.70 0.58 -19.84
N PRO A 128 -20.40 0.99 -20.91
CA PRO A 128 -21.76 1.52 -20.84
C PRO A 128 -22.75 0.61 -20.08
N SER A 129 -22.64 -0.71 -20.29
CA SER A 129 -23.42 -1.71 -19.57
C SER A 129 -23.16 -1.73 -18.06
N THR A 130 -21.90 -1.51 -17.65
CA THR A 130 -21.52 -1.41 -16.24
C THR A 130 -22.04 -0.12 -15.62
N LEU A 131 -21.98 0.99 -16.36
CA LEU A 131 -22.55 2.27 -15.93
C LEU A 131 -24.07 2.16 -15.71
N ALA A 132 -24.80 1.62 -16.69
CA ALA A 132 -26.23 1.43 -16.61
C ALA A 132 -26.62 0.58 -15.38
N ARG A 133 -25.89 -0.53 -15.14
CA ARG A 133 -26.12 -1.40 -13.98
C ARG A 133 -25.84 -0.68 -12.65
N LYS A 134 -24.78 0.12 -12.57
CA LYS A 134 -24.46 0.90 -11.37
C LYS A 134 -25.48 2.00 -11.10
N MET A 135 -25.94 2.68 -12.16
CA MET A 135 -27.00 3.70 -12.05
C MET A 135 -28.32 3.11 -11.53
N ALA A 136 -28.68 1.92 -12.00
CA ALA A 136 -29.90 1.22 -11.54
C ALA A 136 -29.84 0.80 -10.05
N LYS A 137 -28.63 0.56 -9.51
CA LYS A 137 -28.43 0.14 -8.11
C LYS A 137 -28.37 1.30 -7.12
N THR A 138 -28.04 2.51 -7.57
CA THR A 138 -27.64 3.60 -6.66
C THR A 138 -28.68 4.70 -6.64
N ARG A 139 -29.36 4.90 -5.49
CA ARG A 139 -30.14 6.11 -5.21
C ARG A 139 -29.27 7.41 -5.19
N ALA A 140 -27.97 7.29 -5.12
CA ALA A 140 -27.03 8.41 -4.95
C ALA A 140 -26.53 9.06 -6.26
N GLY A 141 -27.16 8.77 -7.40
CA GLY A 141 -26.93 9.50 -8.64
C GLY A 141 -25.68 9.12 -9.45
N ALA A 142 -25.56 9.74 -10.62
CA ALA A 142 -24.58 9.45 -11.66
C ALA A 142 -23.09 9.55 -11.22
N ALA A 143 -22.79 10.38 -10.23
CA ALA A 143 -21.40 10.61 -9.78
C ALA A 143 -20.72 9.35 -9.23
N ASN A 144 -21.45 8.49 -8.51
CA ASN A 144 -20.89 7.24 -8.00
C ASN A 144 -20.88 6.11 -9.05
N ALA A 145 -21.76 6.16 -10.04
CA ALA A 145 -21.80 5.19 -11.13
C ALA A 145 -20.56 5.31 -12.03
N ALA A 146 -20.06 6.52 -12.22
CA ALA A 146 -18.88 6.79 -13.04
C ALA A 146 -17.56 6.30 -12.41
N ARG A 147 -17.51 6.15 -11.08
CA ARG A 147 -16.28 5.71 -10.41
C ARG A 147 -15.93 4.28 -10.79
N THR A 148 -14.73 4.10 -11.33
CA THR A 148 -14.14 2.78 -11.56
C THR A 148 -13.79 2.13 -10.21
N LEU A 149 -13.75 0.80 -10.13
CA LEU A 149 -13.34 0.03 -8.95
C LEU A 149 -14.22 0.14 -7.70
N ILE A 150 -15.22 1.02 -7.66
CA ILE A 150 -16.15 1.13 -6.53
C ILE A 150 -17.49 0.51 -6.93
N ASP A 151 -17.82 -0.64 -6.36
CA ASP A 151 -19.19 -1.22 -6.35
C ASP A 151 -19.71 -1.25 -4.91
N THR A 152 -19.10 -2.07 -4.04
CA THR A 152 -19.49 -2.22 -2.64
C THR A 152 -18.46 -1.62 -1.66
N GLY A 153 -17.30 -1.21 -2.13
CA GLY A 153 -16.18 -0.74 -1.30
C GLY A 153 -15.43 -1.84 -0.55
N ARG A 154 -15.87 -3.11 -0.62
CA ARG A 154 -15.24 -4.21 0.13
C ARG A 154 -13.78 -4.42 -0.23
N MET A 155 -13.44 -4.45 -1.52
CA MET A 155 -12.06 -4.60 -2.00
C MET A 155 -11.16 -3.48 -1.46
N ILE A 156 -11.61 -2.23 -1.49
CA ILE A 156 -10.85 -1.08 -0.97
C ILE A 156 -10.72 -1.19 0.54
N GLY A 157 -11.78 -1.63 1.23
CA GLY A 157 -11.76 -1.88 2.67
C GLY A 157 -10.76 -2.97 3.08
N ALA A 158 -10.47 -3.92 2.19
CA ALA A 158 -9.50 -4.99 2.42
C ALA A 158 -8.04 -4.59 2.19
N VAL A 159 -7.76 -3.36 1.71
CA VAL A 159 -6.38 -2.87 1.59
C VAL A 159 -5.78 -2.70 2.98
N THR A 160 -4.63 -3.32 3.18
CA THR A 160 -3.90 -3.33 4.45
C THR A 160 -2.39 -3.33 4.20
N TRP A 161 -1.59 -3.49 5.25
CA TRP A 161 -0.15 -3.67 5.14
C TRP A 161 0.33 -4.74 6.11
N ALA A 162 1.48 -5.33 5.82
CA ALA A 162 2.21 -6.22 6.70
C ALA A 162 3.70 -5.90 6.67
N THR A 163 4.35 -6.00 7.83
CA THR A 163 5.79 -5.77 8.00
C THR A 163 6.52 -7.10 8.16
N PHE A 164 7.73 -7.18 7.60
CA PHE A 164 8.56 -8.38 7.62
C PHE A 164 9.99 -8.02 8.03
N GLY A 165 10.68 -8.96 8.66
CA GLY A 165 12.09 -8.81 9.03
C GLY A 165 12.38 -7.74 10.09
N SER A 166 11.37 -7.17 10.74
CA SER A 166 11.57 -6.08 11.72
C SER A 166 12.16 -6.54 13.05
N GLY A 167 12.26 -7.85 13.29
CA GLY A 167 12.66 -8.43 14.57
C GLY A 167 11.66 -8.06 15.68
N LYS A 168 10.95 -9.03 16.23
CA LYS A 168 10.18 -8.81 17.46
C LYS A 168 11.10 -8.91 18.65
#